data_48931591e4403ecb24b2562e00e113c3
#
_entry.id   48931591e4403ecb24b2562e00e113c3
#
_cell.length_a   1.000
_cell.length_b   1.000
_cell.length_c   1.000
_cell.angle_alpha   90.00
_cell.angle_beta   90.00
_cell.angle_gamma   90.00
#
_symmetry.space_group_name_H-M   'P 1'
#
loop_
_entity.id
_entity.type
_entity.pdbx_description
1 polymer ?
#
loop_
_entity_poly.entity_id
_entity_poly.type
_entity_poly.pdbx_seq_one_letter_code
_entity_poly.pdbx_strand_id
1 'polypeptide(L)'
;MYNMSMASLISDSEKSSLNSVMDDQHDTFARSVTIVKDPIETVSTQNNEFNSIYGNAGASTSITYTAQSSTVKARIQYGANFSEDYFTAAKSPNQIKVYIPEGLVRMKIKASDLTDVSEAKRIEFDNQKFSIYSDFRGHGLFDSQFYTVMLKKLT
;
A
#
# COMPACT_ATOMS: atom_id res chain seq x y z
N MET A 1 -7.77 6.80 -46.09
CA MET A 1 -8.26 6.70 -44.72
C MET A 1 -7.66 7.83 -43.91
N TYR A 2 -8.41 8.85 -43.63
CA TYR A 2 -7.95 9.95 -42.76
C TYR A 2 -8.06 9.49 -41.31
N ASN A 3 -6.91 9.26 -40.70
CA ASN A 3 -6.82 9.03 -39.27
C ASN A 3 -7.03 10.39 -38.57
N MET A 4 -8.27 10.72 -38.26
CA MET A 4 -8.56 11.82 -37.35
C MET A 4 -8.13 11.39 -35.95
N SER A 5 -6.90 11.69 -35.60
CA SER A 5 -6.48 11.75 -34.21
C SER A 5 -7.36 12.79 -33.53
N MET A 6 -8.31 12.36 -32.72
CA MET A 6 -9.07 13.30 -31.89
C MET A 6 -8.05 13.98 -30.97
N ALA A 7 -7.79 15.26 -31.22
CA ALA A 7 -6.98 16.07 -30.34
C ALA A 7 -7.66 16.08 -28.97
N SER A 8 -6.93 15.66 -27.94
CA SER A 8 -7.39 15.77 -26.56
C SER A 8 -7.72 17.24 -26.26
N LEU A 9 -8.86 17.51 -25.62
CA LEU A 9 -9.22 18.85 -25.16
C LEU A 9 -8.23 19.43 -24.14
N ILE A 10 -7.47 18.56 -23.49
CA ILE A 10 -6.49 18.90 -22.47
C ILE A 10 -5.12 18.46 -22.97
N SER A 11 -4.16 19.38 -22.96
CA SER A 11 -2.76 19.10 -23.31
C SER A 11 -2.07 18.20 -22.29
N ASP A 12 -1.01 17.53 -22.68
CA ASP A 12 -0.26 16.67 -21.76
C ASP A 12 0.39 17.46 -20.61
N SER A 13 0.73 18.74 -20.84
CA SER A 13 1.20 19.65 -19.79
C SER A 13 0.12 19.95 -18.75
N GLU A 14 -1.11 20.17 -19.18
CA GLU A 14 -2.24 20.41 -18.27
C GLU A 14 -2.61 19.14 -17.49
N LYS A 15 -2.57 17.96 -18.12
CA LYS A 15 -2.75 16.68 -17.43
C LYS A 15 -1.69 16.46 -16.36
N SER A 16 -0.41 16.77 -16.68
CA SER A 16 0.68 16.67 -15.72
C SER A 16 0.49 17.62 -14.54
N SER A 17 0.05 18.85 -14.79
CA SER A 17 -0.25 19.82 -13.74
C SER A 17 -1.38 19.37 -12.82
N LEU A 18 -2.45 18.81 -13.39
CA LEU A 18 -3.57 18.26 -12.60
C LEU A 18 -3.14 17.05 -11.77
N ASN A 19 -2.34 16.15 -12.32
CA ASN A 19 -1.79 15.02 -11.58
C ASN A 19 -0.91 15.48 -10.42
N SER A 20 -0.07 16.51 -10.61
CA SER A 20 0.75 17.10 -9.53
C SER A 20 -0.10 17.66 -8.40
N VAL A 21 -1.19 18.38 -8.71
CA VAL A 21 -2.11 18.89 -7.70
C VAL A 21 -2.75 17.75 -6.89
N MET A 22 -3.10 16.64 -7.55
CA MET A 22 -3.65 15.47 -6.87
C MET A 22 -2.62 14.79 -5.95
N ASP A 23 -1.35 14.76 -6.37
CA ASP A 23 -0.23 14.26 -5.54
C ASP A 23 -0.02 15.13 -4.31
N ASP A 24 0.01 16.45 -4.48
CA ASP A 24 0.16 17.40 -3.38
C ASP A 24 -1.00 17.29 -2.37
N GLN A 25 -2.23 17.14 -2.90
CA GLN A 25 -3.39 16.89 -2.04
C GLN A 25 -3.27 15.57 -1.28
N HIS A 26 -2.79 14.51 -1.94
CA HIS A 26 -2.56 13.23 -1.28
C HIS A 26 -1.55 13.40 -0.14
N ASP A 27 -0.41 14.02 -0.41
CA ASP A 27 0.69 14.17 0.55
C ASP A 27 0.32 15.07 1.74
N THR A 28 -0.53 16.08 1.51
CA THR A 28 -1.03 16.96 2.58
C THR A 28 -1.81 16.19 3.64
N PHE A 29 -2.59 15.20 3.24
CA PHE A 29 -3.44 14.41 4.14
C PHE A 29 -2.89 13.02 4.45
N ALA A 30 -1.76 12.64 3.86
CA ALA A 30 -1.12 11.36 4.09
C ALA A 30 -0.32 11.36 5.40
N ARG A 31 -0.27 10.21 6.03
CA ARG A 31 0.59 9.95 7.18
C ARG A 31 1.51 8.78 6.92
N SER A 32 2.57 8.69 7.68
CA SER A 32 3.53 7.59 7.58
C SER A 32 2.91 6.30 8.11
N VAL A 33 3.07 5.24 7.34
CA VAL A 33 2.60 3.90 7.64
C VAL A 33 3.78 2.95 7.47
N THR A 34 3.98 2.06 8.44
CA THR A 34 5.05 1.06 8.38
C THR A 34 4.52 -0.21 7.72
N ILE A 35 5.19 -0.62 6.66
CA ILE A 35 4.94 -1.86 5.93
C ILE A 35 5.94 -2.90 6.43
N VAL A 36 5.44 -4.00 6.96
CA VAL A 36 6.28 -5.12 7.42
C VAL A 36 6.11 -6.27 6.44
N LYS A 37 7.22 -6.67 5.83
CA LYS A 37 7.28 -7.79 4.88
C LYS A 37 7.78 -9.06 5.57
N ASP A 38 7.75 -10.17 4.87
CA ASP A 38 8.37 -11.40 5.36
C ASP A 38 9.89 -11.21 5.46
N PRO A 39 10.51 -11.76 6.52
CA PRO A 39 11.95 -11.66 6.69
C PRO A 39 12.68 -12.41 5.56
N ILE A 40 13.83 -11.88 5.16
CA ILE A 40 14.73 -12.61 4.26
C ILE A 40 15.48 -13.66 5.07
N GLU A 41 15.37 -14.90 4.62
CA GLU A 41 16.16 -15.99 5.13
C GLU A 41 17.50 -16.05 4.39
N THR A 42 18.59 -15.93 5.14
CA THR A 42 19.95 -16.11 4.63
C THR A 42 20.53 -17.37 5.21
N VAL A 43 20.79 -18.33 4.34
CA VAL A 43 21.45 -19.58 4.71
C VAL A 43 22.95 -19.43 4.45
N SER A 44 23.77 -19.43 5.50
CA SER A 44 25.22 -19.47 5.37
C SER A 44 25.73 -20.84 5.78
N THR A 45 26.39 -21.52 4.85
CA THR A 45 27.08 -22.78 5.12
C THR A 45 28.56 -22.47 5.29
N GLN A 46 29.06 -22.56 6.49
CA GLN A 46 30.49 -22.53 6.72
C GLN A 46 31.05 -23.96 6.49
N ASN A 47 31.80 -24.11 5.42
CA ASN A 47 32.63 -25.31 5.25
C ASN A 47 33.77 -25.21 6.25
N ASN A 48 33.56 -25.73 7.46
CA ASN A 48 34.65 -26.03 8.33
C ASN A 48 35.39 -27.24 7.73
N GLU A 49 36.69 -27.13 7.69
CA GLU A 49 37.66 -28.02 7.06
C GLU A 49 37.21 -29.48 7.01
N PHE A 50 37.20 -30.04 5.80
CA PHE A 50 36.96 -31.45 5.57
C PHE A 50 37.99 -32.26 6.34
N ASN A 51 37.59 -32.90 7.42
CA ASN A 51 38.44 -33.80 8.14
C ASN A 51 38.52 -35.13 7.40
N SER A 52 39.60 -35.30 6.65
CA SER A 52 39.81 -36.50 5.81
C SER A 52 39.92 -37.79 6.59
N ILE A 53 40.17 -37.73 7.91
CA ILE A 53 40.32 -38.91 8.78
C ILE A 53 38.95 -39.47 9.17
N TYR A 54 37.94 -38.62 9.34
CA TYR A 54 36.62 -39.04 9.78
C TYR A 54 35.56 -38.99 8.67
N GLY A 55 35.91 -38.56 7.47
CA GLY A 55 34.98 -38.48 6.33
C GLY A 55 33.78 -37.55 6.51
N ASN A 56 33.76 -36.77 7.57
CA ASN A 56 32.70 -35.86 7.90
C ASN A 56 33.10 -34.41 7.55
N ALA A 57 32.42 -33.83 6.59
CA ALA A 57 32.38 -32.39 6.49
C ALA A 57 31.45 -31.88 7.58
N GLY A 58 31.99 -31.28 8.61
CA GLY A 58 31.22 -30.57 9.62
C GLY A 58 30.66 -29.29 9.02
N ALA A 59 29.65 -29.42 8.19
CA ALA A 59 28.91 -28.24 7.67
C ALA A 59 28.00 -27.72 8.78
N SER A 60 28.39 -26.66 9.44
CA SER A 60 27.45 -25.91 10.27
C SER A 60 26.65 -24.97 9.37
N THR A 61 25.37 -25.25 9.18
CA THR A 61 24.46 -24.37 8.48
C THR A 61 23.87 -23.38 9.49
N SER A 62 24.12 -22.11 9.28
CA SER A 62 23.51 -21.03 10.06
C SER A 62 22.41 -20.38 9.22
N ILE A 63 21.21 -20.31 9.79
CA ILE A 63 20.07 -19.64 9.18
C ILE A 63 19.85 -18.33 9.92
N THR A 64 19.93 -17.22 9.20
CA THR A 64 19.69 -15.88 9.74
C THR A 64 18.46 -15.27 9.08
N TYR A 65 17.54 -14.78 9.90
CA TYR A 65 16.34 -14.07 9.45
C TYR A 65 16.54 -12.57 9.60
N THR A 66 16.50 -11.84 8.48
CA THR A 66 16.59 -10.38 8.48
C THR A 66 15.20 -9.79 8.28
N ALA A 67 14.71 -9.05 9.30
CA ALA A 67 13.43 -8.38 9.23
C ALA A 67 13.43 -7.31 8.14
N GLN A 68 12.34 -7.26 7.34
CA GLN A 68 12.15 -6.26 6.31
C GLN A 68 10.99 -5.35 6.67
N SER A 69 11.25 -4.04 6.65
CA SER A 69 10.22 -3.03 6.80
C SER A 69 10.52 -1.81 5.94
N SER A 70 9.48 -1.20 5.40
CA SER A 70 9.54 0.07 4.67
C SER A 70 8.49 1.03 5.24
N THR A 71 8.65 2.31 4.96
CA THR A 71 7.69 3.33 5.36
C THR A 71 7.13 4.00 4.12
N VAL A 72 5.81 4.03 4.00
CA VAL A 72 5.10 4.68 2.91
C VAL A 72 4.16 5.75 3.45
N LYS A 73 3.83 6.73 2.61
CA LYS A 73 2.79 7.73 2.91
C LYS A 73 1.45 7.26 2.40
N ALA A 74 0.48 7.16 3.30
CA ALA A 74 -0.85 6.72 2.96
C ALA A 74 -1.94 7.59 3.61
N ARG A 75 -3.03 7.81 2.91
CA ARG A 75 -4.23 8.40 3.50
C ARG A 75 -5.06 7.30 4.14
N ILE A 76 -5.30 7.44 5.43
CA ILE A 76 -6.06 6.48 6.22
C ILE A 76 -7.44 7.05 6.51
N GLN A 77 -8.44 6.22 6.28
CA GLN A 77 -9.83 6.55 6.55
C GLN A 77 -10.46 5.39 7.32
N TYR A 78 -10.75 5.63 8.57
CA TYR A 78 -11.43 4.63 9.38
C TYR A 78 -12.88 4.49 8.92
N GLY A 79 -13.37 3.25 8.84
CA GLY A 79 -14.79 2.98 8.77
C GLY A 79 -15.38 3.34 10.11
N ALA A 80 -15.95 4.49 10.18
CA ALA A 80 -16.56 4.97 11.39
C ALA A 80 -18.02 4.54 11.42
N ASN A 81 -18.49 4.18 12.61
CA ASN A 81 -19.74 4.69 13.10
C ASN A 81 -19.65 6.22 13.26
N PHE A 82 -19.15 6.93 12.25
CA PHE A 82 -19.39 8.35 12.18
C PHE A 82 -20.88 8.48 11.97
N SER A 83 -21.52 8.85 13.04
CA SER A 83 -22.86 9.35 12.99
C SER A 83 -22.95 10.17 11.72
N GLU A 84 -23.78 9.71 10.83
CA GLU A 84 -24.11 10.38 9.58
C GLU A 84 -24.50 11.84 9.78
N ASP A 85 -24.56 12.28 11.03
CA ASP A 85 -25.16 13.52 11.50
C ASP A 85 -24.26 14.74 11.33
N TYR A 86 -22.93 14.60 11.23
CA TYR A 86 -22.05 15.75 11.10
C TYR A 86 -21.96 16.34 9.70
N PHE A 87 -22.29 15.56 8.67
CA PHE A 87 -22.24 16.03 7.28
C PHE A 87 -23.55 15.89 6.52
N THR A 88 -24.61 15.44 7.16
CA THR A 88 -25.91 15.23 6.51
C THR A 88 -26.91 16.37 6.71
N ALA A 89 -26.46 17.56 7.00
CA ALA A 89 -27.33 18.73 6.99
C ALA A 89 -27.96 19.00 5.60
N ALA A 90 -27.48 18.37 4.54
CA ALA A 90 -28.07 18.40 3.23
C ALA A 90 -28.29 16.97 2.72
N LYS A 91 -29.47 16.43 2.92
CA LYS A 91 -29.94 15.22 2.24
C LYS A 91 -30.08 15.52 0.73
N SER A 92 -28.96 15.54 0.02
CA SER A 92 -28.99 15.55 -1.42
C SER A 92 -29.19 14.12 -1.92
N PRO A 93 -30.22 13.81 -2.71
CA PRO A 93 -30.48 12.46 -3.19
C PRO A 93 -29.38 11.89 -4.10
N ASN A 94 -28.42 12.72 -4.51
CA ASN A 94 -27.35 12.35 -5.44
C ASN A 94 -25.97 12.23 -4.80
N GLN A 95 -25.87 12.14 -3.48
CA GLN A 95 -24.58 11.91 -2.83
C GLN A 95 -24.15 10.45 -2.95
N ILE A 96 -23.02 10.22 -3.60
CA ILE A 96 -22.34 8.92 -3.61
C ILE A 96 -21.77 8.70 -2.20
N LYS A 97 -22.45 7.89 -1.40
CA LYS A 97 -21.95 7.48 -0.09
C LYS A 97 -20.86 6.42 -0.28
N VAL A 98 -19.64 6.72 0.13
CA VAL A 98 -18.60 5.71 0.23
C VAL A 98 -18.80 4.98 1.55
N TYR A 99 -19.39 3.80 1.47
CA TYR A 99 -19.59 2.94 2.63
C TYR A 99 -18.31 2.16 2.94
N ILE A 100 -17.76 2.36 4.13
CA ILE A 100 -16.66 1.54 4.66
C ILE A 100 -17.27 0.65 5.73
N PRO A 101 -17.26 -0.69 5.56
CA PRO A 101 -17.82 -1.61 6.54
C PRO A 101 -17.18 -1.43 7.92
N GLU A 102 -17.95 -1.66 8.97
CA GLU A 102 -17.47 -1.59 10.34
C GLU A 102 -16.28 -2.54 10.55
N GLY A 103 -15.26 -2.07 11.27
CA GLY A 103 -14.04 -2.85 11.53
C GLY A 103 -13.01 -2.87 10.40
N LEU A 104 -13.31 -2.25 9.26
CA LEU A 104 -12.37 -2.07 8.17
C LEU A 104 -11.81 -0.65 8.14
N VAL A 105 -10.60 -0.54 7.61
CA VAL A 105 -9.93 0.74 7.39
C VAL A 105 -9.61 0.87 5.91
N ARG A 106 -9.95 2.00 5.32
CA ARG A 106 -9.60 2.29 3.94
C ARG A 106 -8.25 2.99 3.90
N MET A 107 -7.32 2.42 3.15
CA MET A 107 -6.01 3.00 2.90
C MET A 107 -5.88 3.38 1.42
N LYS A 108 -5.43 4.60 1.15
CA LYS A 108 -5.12 5.10 -0.19
C LYS A 108 -3.63 5.40 -0.27
N ILE A 109 -2.96 4.81 -1.25
CA ILE A 109 -1.51 4.93 -1.52
C ILE A 109 -1.26 5.46 -2.93
N LYS A 110 -0.06 5.95 -3.19
CA LYS A 110 0.40 6.27 -4.54
C LYS A 110 0.73 4.99 -5.32
N ALA A 111 0.68 5.08 -6.64
CA ALA A 111 1.04 3.96 -7.52
C ALA A 111 2.49 3.52 -7.33
N SER A 112 3.41 4.45 -6.99
CA SER A 112 4.81 4.15 -6.68
C SER A 112 4.99 3.17 -5.52
N ASP A 113 4.08 3.18 -4.55
CA ASP A 113 4.19 2.41 -3.33
C ASP A 113 3.42 1.07 -3.39
N LEU A 114 2.76 0.82 -4.53
CA LEU A 114 1.89 -0.35 -4.70
C LEU A 114 2.64 -1.67 -4.49
N THR A 115 3.85 -1.80 -5.05
CA THR A 115 4.66 -3.02 -4.93
C THR A 115 4.98 -3.31 -3.47
N ASP A 116 5.48 -2.30 -2.75
CA ASP A 116 5.83 -2.44 -1.34
C ASP A 116 4.65 -2.86 -0.47
N VAL A 117 3.49 -2.24 -0.72
CA VAL A 117 2.27 -2.53 0.04
C VAL A 117 1.67 -3.87 -0.33
N SER A 118 1.75 -4.29 -1.60
CA SER A 118 1.21 -5.58 -2.05
C SER A 118 1.95 -6.78 -1.44
N GLU A 119 3.24 -6.62 -1.14
CA GLU A 119 4.08 -7.63 -0.49
C GLU A 119 4.00 -7.59 1.05
N ALA A 120 3.15 -6.72 1.60
CA ALA A 120 3.04 -6.56 3.04
C ALA A 120 2.42 -7.77 3.71
N LYS A 121 3.12 -8.33 4.70
CA LYS A 121 2.55 -9.31 5.62
C LYS A 121 1.62 -8.64 6.62
N ARG A 122 1.99 -7.46 7.08
CA ARG A 122 1.19 -6.60 7.95
C ARG A 122 1.53 -5.13 7.76
N ILE A 123 0.60 -4.29 8.09
CA ILE A 123 0.70 -2.83 7.98
C ILE A 123 0.48 -2.26 9.38
N GLU A 124 1.37 -1.36 9.81
CA GLU A 124 1.34 -0.81 11.17
C GLU A 124 1.20 0.70 11.13
N PHE A 125 0.21 1.23 11.83
CA PHE A 125 0.01 2.65 12.09
C PHE A 125 -0.89 2.83 13.33
N ASP A 126 -0.82 3.99 13.97
CA ASP A 126 -1.58 4.32 15.19
C ASP A 126 -1.45 3.25 16.29
N ASN A 127 -0.26 2.66 16.45
CA ASN A 127 0.01 1.55 17.37
C ASN A 127 -0.88 0.31 17.17
N GLN A 128 -1.41 0.13 15.98
CA GLN A 128 -2.28 -0.99 15.61
C GLN A 128 -1.68 -1.73 14.41
N LYS A 129 -2.02 -3.00 14.31
CA LYS A 129 -1.59 -3.88 13.23
C LYS A 129 -2.78 -4.26 12.36
N PHE A 130 -2.56 -4.25 11.06
CA PHE A 130 -3.58 -4.53 10.07
C PHE A 130 -3.08 -5.54 9.04
N SER A 131 -4.00 -6.29 8.47
CA SER A 131 -3.78 -7.12 7.28
C SER A 131 -4.56 -6.58 6.10
N ILE A 132 -4.08 -6.86 4.90
CA ILE A 132 -4.79 -6.56 3.66
C ILE A 132 -6.04 -7.44 3.59
N TYR A 133 -7.20 -6.83 3.35
CA TYR A 133 -8.49 -7.50 3.33
C TYR A 133 -9.10 -7.57 1.93
N SER A 134 -8.84 -6.58 1.07
CA SER A 134 -9.41 -6.50 -0.28
C SER A 134 -8.35 -6.39 -1.35
N ASP A 135 -8.76 -6.56 -2.60
CA ASP A 135 -7.92 -6.25 -3.75
C ASP A 135 -7.64 -4.74 -3.85
N PHE A 136 -6.53 -4.41 -4.53
CA PHE A 136 -6.17 -3.04 -4.82
C PHE A 136 -7.01 -2.50 -5.98
N ARG A 137 -7.61 -1.33 -5.76
CA ARG A 137 -8.40 -0.64 -6.79
C ARG A 137 -7.69 0.63 -7.22
N GLY A 138 -7.27 0.66 -8.49
CA GLY A 138 -6.65 1.83 -9.09
C GLY A 138 -7.67 2.93 -9.40
N HIS A 139 -7.27 4.17 -9.18
CA HIS A 139 -8.05 5.35 -9.56
C HIS A 139 -7.14 6.57 -9.77
N GLY A 140 -7.59 7.49 -10.58
CA GLY A 140 -6.91 8.71 -10.96
C GLY A 140 -7.75 9.50 -11.94
N LEU A 141 -7.27 10.65 -12.39
CA LEU A 141 -7.98 11.46 -13.39
C LEU A 141 -7.80 10.93 -14.81
N PHE A 142 -6.59 10.52 -15.15
CA PHE A 142 -6.24 10.05 -16.50
C PHE A 142 -5.71 8.63 -16.47
N ASP A 143 -4.87 8.32 -15.48
CA ASP A 143 -4.26 7.02 -15.24
C ASP A 143 -4.46 6.59 -13.78
N SER A 144 -4.16 5.34 -13.47
CA SER A 144 -4.19 4.83 -12.08
C SER A 144 -3.03 5.40 -11.27
N GLN A 145 -3.17 6.63 -10.81
CA GLN A 145 -2.16 7.35 -10.01
C GLN A 145 -2.18 6.91 -8.54
N PHE A 146 -3.32 6.47 -8.07
CA PHE A 146 -3.51 6.02 -6.69
C PHE A 146 -4.19 4.66 -6.64
N TYR A 147 -3.94 3.94 -5.55
CA TYR A 147 -4.59 2.67 -5.26
C TYR A 147 -5.25 2.73 -3.88
N THR A 148 -6.40 2.13 -3.80
CA THR A 148 -7.16 2.01 -2.56
C THR A 148 -7.30 0.54 -2.19
N VAL A 149 -7.08 0.24 -0.92
CA VAL A 149 -7.22 -1.10 -0.35
C VAL A 149 -7.94 -1.01 1.00
N MET A 150 -8.70 -2.03 1.34
CA MET A 150 -9.30 -2.18 2.65
C MET A 150 -8.40 -3.03 3.54
N LEU A 151 -8.23 -2.58 4.76
CA LEU A 151 -7.43 -3.24 5.79
C LEU A 151 -8.35 -3.73 6.91
N LYS A 152 -8.01 -4.89 7.46
CA LYS A 152 -8.67 -5.45 8.65
C LYS A 152 -7.69 -5.43 9.81
N LYS A 153 -8.16 -4.95 10.97
CA LYS A 153 -7.36 -4.96 12.20
C LYS A 153 -7.04 -6.38 12.61
N LEU A 154 -5.77 -6.61 12.94
CA LEU A 154 -5.30 -7.83 13.60
C LEU A 154 -5.53 -7.69 15.10
N THR A 155 -6.15 -8.69 15.68
CA THR A 155 -6.36 -8.81 17.14
C THR A 155 -5.12 -9.39 17.81
#